data_e248a845cd765d495e04c18597e3bcc6
#
_entry.id   e248a845cd765d495e04c18597e3bcc6
#
_cell.length_a   1.000
_cell.length_b   1.000
_cell.length_c   1.000
_cell.angle_alpha   90.00
_cell.angle_beta   90.00
_cell.angle_gamma   90.00
#
_symmetry.space_group_name_H-M   'P 1'
#
loop_
_entity.id
_entity.type
_entity.pdbx_description
1 polymer ?
#
loop_
_entity_poly.entity_id
_entity_poly.type
_entity_poly.pdbx_seq_one_letter_code
_entity_poly.pdbx_strand_id
1 'polypeptide(L)'
;MLERTVCYGTCPAYRLRLSNRGEIRFDSHNPGDEGRRVTDTVAAATLPALISRAKTVGFFDLPSEIAADSVLCHNRATDHPTVIVTVFARAQTKRVEDYHGCFETVEHETLPAITRLRAFEVEVDSALGSSRWVRPANRR
;
A
#
# COMPACT_ATOMS: atom_id res chain seq x y z
N MET A 1 -0.64 -6.74 -5.44
CA MET A 1 -1.81 -5.85 -5.25
C MET A 1 -1.49 -4.85 -4.16
N LEU A 2 -1.85 -3.60 -4.36
CA LEU A 2 -1.81 -2.57 -3.32
C LEU A 2 -3.19 -1.92 -3.23
N GLU A 3 -3.69 -1.73 -2.02
CA GLU A 3 -4.94 -1.03 -1.76
C GLU A 3 -4.70 0.07 -0.73
N ARG A 4 -5.22 1.26 -1.00
CA ARG A 4 -5.28 2.38 -0.05
C ARG A 4 -6.72 2.66 0.32
N THR A 5 -6.99 2.76 1.62
CA THR A 5 -8.34 3.02 2.13
C THR A 5 -8.57 4.51 2.37
N VAL A 6 -9.82 4.88 2.54
CA VAL A 6 -10.20 6.22 2.97
C VAL A 6 -9.65 6.53 4.37
N CYS A 7 -9.53 7.84 4.67
CA CYS A 7 -9.30 8.35 6.02
C CYS A 7 -10.35 9.43 6.36
N TYR A 8 -10.31 9.94 7.56
CA TYR A 8 -11.06 11.15 7.87
C TYR A 8 -10.34 12.37 7.27
N GLY A 9 -10.66 12.67 6.00
CA GLY A 9 -10.01 13.73 5.25
C GLY A 9 -10.02 13.47 3.75
N THR A 10 -8.91 13.79 3.08
CA THR A 10 -8.77 13.75 1.63
C THR A 10 -7.82 12.64 1.13
N CYS A 11 -7.64 11.57 1.92
CA CYS A 11 -6.80 10.45 1.50
C CYS A 11 -7.39 9.77 0.27
N PRO A 12 -6.58 9.56 -0.78
CA PRO A 12 -7.05 8.85 -1.95
C PRO A 12 -7.26 7.37 -1.63
N ALA A 13 -8.38 6.82 -2.06
CA ALA A 13 -8.71 5.41 -1.90
C ALA A 13 -8.80 4.72 -3.25
N TYR A 14 -8.01 3.66 -3.42
CA TYR A 14 -7.94 2.91 -4.68
C TYR A 14 -7.29 1.55 -4.49
N ARG A 15 -7.43 0.71 -5.50
CA ARG A 15 -6.75 -0.57 -5.61
C ARG A 15 -5.94 -0.65 -6.90
N LEU A 16 -4.70 -1.11 -6.77
CA LEU A 16 -3.80 -1.41 -7.88
C LEU A 16 -3.54 -2.92 -7.94
N ARG A 17 -3.68 -3.49 -9.12
CA ARG A 17 -3.25 -4.86 -9.40
C ARG A 17 -2.24 -4.86 -10.52
N LEU A 18 -1.18 -5.66 -10.37
CA LEU A 18 -0.17 -5.90 -11.40
C LEU A 18 -0.11 -7.39 -11.68
N SER A 19 -0.29 -7.76 -12.94
CA SER A 19 -0.14 -9.14 -13.41
C SER A 19 1.33 -9.46 -13.75
N ASN A 20 1.62 -10.76 -13.89
CA ASN A 20 2.94 -11.24 -14.33
C ASN A 20 3.27 -10.87 -15.80
N ARG A 21 2.29 -10.36 -16.56
CA ARG A 21 2.47 -9.84 -17.91
C ARG A 21 2.69 -8.34 -17.97
N GLY A 22 2.71 -7.66 -16.82
CA GLY A 22 2.84 -6.22 -16.75
C GLY A 22 1.52 -5.45 -16.94
N GLU A 23 0.39 -6.12 -16.89
CA GLU A 23 -0.93 -5.48 -16.98
C GLU A 23 -1.28 -4.85 -15.65
N ILE A 24 -1.62 -3.56 -15.65
CA ILE A 24 -2.07 -2.80 -14.49
C ILE A 24 -3.58 -2.62 -14.55
N ARG A 25 -4.22 -2.81 -13.41
CA ARG A 25 -5.60 -2.41 -13.19
C ARG A 25 -5.69 -1.49 -11.99
N PHE A 26 -6.22 -0.30 -12.21
CA PHE A 26 -6.55 0.68 -11.19
C PHE A 26 -8.06 0.71 -11.00
N ASP A 27 -8.53 0.55 -9.78
CA ASP A 27 -9.94 0.71 -9.39
C ASP A 27 -10.02 1.83 -8.35
N SER A 28 -10.77 2.90 -8.62
CA SER A 28 -11.01 4.00 -7.67
C SER A 28 -12.06 3.61 -6.64
N HIS A 29 -11.77 3.90 -5.38
CA HIS A 29 -12.69 3.78 -4.26
C HIS A 29 -12.96 5.14 -3.59
N ASN A 30 -12.52 6.23 -4.24
CA ASN A 30 -12.74 7.57 -3.71
C ASN A 30 -14.24 7.90 -3.70
N PRO A 31 -14.74 8.53 -2.62
CA PRO A 31 -16.08 9.12 -2.63
C PRO A 31 -16.25 10.07 -3.81
N GLY A 32 -17.26 9.83 -4.63
CA GLY A 32 -17.57 10.60 -5.84
C GLY A 32 -16.79 10.17 -7.11
N ASP A 33 -15.95 9.16 -7.04
CA ASP A 33 -15.23 8.57 -8.18
C ASP A 33 -15.29 7.02 -8.14
N GLU A 34 -16.24 6.48 -7.40
CA GLU A 34 -16.40 5.05 -7.19
C GLU A 34 -16.68 4.34 -8.52
N GLY A 35 -16.03 3.21 -8.69
CA GLY A 35 -16.18 2.36 -9.86
C GLY A 35 -15.43 2.83 -11.10
N ARG A 36 -14.71 3.96 -11.06
CA ARG A 36 -13.81 4.33 -12.15
C ARG A 36 -12.65 3.33 -12.22
N ARG A 37 -12.42 2.81 -13.41
CA ARG A 37 -11.38 1.82 -13.69
C ARG A 37 -10.45 2.34 -14.79
N VAL A 38 -9.16 2.06 -14.61
CA VAL A 38 -8.13 2.32 -15.62
C VAL A 38 -7.31 1.06 -15.80
N THR A 39 -6.94 0.77 -17.03
CA THR A 39 -5.98 -0.28 -17.38
C THR A 39 -4.80 0.34 -18.08
N ASP A 40 -3.61 -0.19 -17.80
CA ASP A 40 -2.35 0.25 -18.41
C ASP A 40 -1.37 -0.92 -18.39
N THR A 41 -0.18 -0.71 -18.89
CA THR A 41 0.89 -1.72 -18.92
C THR A 41 2.21 -1.11 -18.48
N VAL A 42 3.05 -1.96 -17.88
CA VAL A 42 4.46 -1.68 -17.58
C VAL A 42 5.30 -2.83 -18.11
N ALA A 43 6.62 -2.68 -18.09
CA ALA A 43 7.52 -3.77 -18.45
C ALA A 43 7.24 -5.03 -17.61
N ALA A 44 7.26 -6.21 -18.21
CA ALA A 44 7.04 -7.48 -17.50
C ALA A 44 8.03 -7.71 -16.36
N ALA A 45 9.24 -7.14 -16.44
CA ALA A 45 10.25 -7.18 -15.39
C ALA A 45 9.87 -6.38 -14.12
N THR A 46 8.85 -5.54 -14.16
CA THR A 46 8.43 -4.70 -13.02
C THR A 46 7.97 -5.55 -11.83
N LEU A 47 7.16 -6.57 -12.07
CA LEU A 47 6.67 -7.44 -10.97
C LEU A 47 7.79 -8.22 -10.29
N PRO A 48 8.69 -8.92 -11.00
CA PRO A 48 9.84 -9.57 -10.38
C PRO A 48 10.72 -8.60 -9.58
N ALA A 49 10.94 -7.38 -10.07
CA ALA A 49 11.69 -6.34 -9.37
C ALA A 49 11.01 -5.92 -8.06
N LEU A 50 9.69 -5.71 -8.06
CA LEU A 50 8.93 -5.39 -6.86
C LEU A 50 8.91 -6.55 -5.85
N ILE A 51 8.83 -7.80 -6.30
CA ILE A 51 8.93 -8.97 -5.41
C ILE A 51 10.32 -9.05 -4.77
N SER A 52 11.38 -8.82 -5.53
CA SER A 52 12.74 -8.76 -5.03
C SER A 52 12.89 -7.65 -3.97
N ARG A 53 12.30 -6.50 -4.22
CA ARG A 53 12.28 -5.38 -3.29
C ARG A 53 11.52 -5.70 -2.01
N ALA A 54 10.37 -6.37 -2.11
CA ALA A 54 9.60 -6.86 -0.97
C ALA A 54 10.47 -7.76 -0.05
N LYS A 55 11.26 -8.65 -0.63
CA LYS A 55 12.21 -9.48 0.12
C LYS A 55 13.25 -8.63 0.84
N THR A 56 13.84 -7.67 0.16
CA THR A 56 14.90 -6.80 0.71
C THR A 56 14.40 -5.97 1.90
N VAL A 57 13.17 -5.48 1.86
CA VAL A 57 12.59 -4.67 2.96
C VAL A 57 12.04 -5.52 4.11
N GLY A 58 12.09 -6.85 4.03
CA GLY A 58 11.59 -7.77 5.06
C GLY A 58 10.07 -7.94 5.07
N PHE A 59 9.40 -7.65 3.96
CA PHE A 59 7.94 -7.69 3.85
C PHE A 59 7.35 -9.05 4.25
N PHE A 60 8.00 -10.15 3.87
CA PHE A 60 7.52 -11.51 4.12
C PHE A 60 7.61 -11.93 5.60
N ASP A 61 8.43 -11.24 6.39
CA ASP A 61 8.62 -11.51 7.82
C ASP A 61 7.71 -10.65 8.71
N LEU A 62 6.97 -9.70 8.14
CA LEU A 62 6.04 -8.85 8.89
C LEU A 62 4.77 -9.64 9.29
N PRO A 63 4.12 -9.27 10.40
CA PRO A 63 2.80 -9.78 10.70
C PRO A 63 1.77 -9.34 9.65
N SER A 64 0.69 -10.08 9.51
CA SER A 64 -0.36 -9.75 8.53
C SER A 64 -1.12 -8.46 8.86
N GLU A 65 -1.13 -8.06 10.12
CA GLU A 65 -1.78 -6.84 10.61
C GLU A 65 -0.83 -6.11 11.56
N ILE A 66 -0.24 -5.01 11.07
CA ILE A 66 0.71 -4.20 11.85
C ILE A 66 0.04 -3.64 13.12
N ALA A 67 -1.20 -3.19 13.01
CA ALA A 67 -1.93 -2.59 14.12
C ALA A 67 -2.22 -3.56 15.28
N ALA A 68 -2.18 -4.88 15.04
CA ALA A 68 -2.35 -5.90 16.05
C ALA A 68 -1.06 -6.24 16.82
N ASP A 69 0.09 -5.82 16.31
CA ASP A 69 1.40 -6.06 16.92
C ASP A 69 1.76 -4.89 17.84
N SER A 70 1.87 -5.17 19.15
CA SER A 70 2.14 -4.15 20.17
C SER A 70 3.56 -3.57 20.12
N VAL A 71 4.50 -4.23 19.44
CA VAL A 71 5.85 -3.73 19.24
C VAL A 71 5.88 -2.79 18.05
N LEU A 72 5.31 -3.21 16.92
CA LEU A 72 5.30 -2.44 15.67
C LEU A 72 4.31 -1.27 15.69
N CYS A 73 3.24 -1.38 16.48
CA CYS A 73 2.21 -0.36 16.67
C CYS A 73 2.03 -0.06 18.16
N HIS A 74 3.02 0.58 18.78
CA HIS A 74 2.99 0.88 20.20
C HIS A 74 1.94 1.94 20.55
N ASN A 75 1.83 2.97 19.74
CA ASN A 75 0.82 4.03 19.87
C ASN A 75 -0.03 4.12 18.59
N ARG A 76 -1.24 4.60 18.77
CA ARG A 76 -2.22 4.69 17.68
C ARG A 76 -2.89 6.07 17.65
N ALA A 77 -2.79 6.77 16.51
CA ALA A 77 -3.64 7.91 16.20
C ALA A 77 -4.87 7.43 15.43
N THR A 78 -6.01 8.10 15.59
CA THR A 78 -7.24 7.81 14.85
C THR A 78 -7.24 8.46 13.46
N ASP A 79 -8.18 8.06 12.61
CA ASP A 79 -8.53 8.76 11.36
C ASP A 79 -7.48 8.69 10.23
N HIS A 80 -6.52 7.78 10.34
CA HIS A 80 -5.53 7.50 9.32
C HIS A 80 -5.97 6.40 8.34
N PRO A 81 -5.45 6.40 7.10
CA PRO A 81 -5.73 5.33 6.15
C PRO A 81 -4.98 4.04 6.52
N THR A 82 -5.46 2.94 5.96
CA THR A 82 -4.73 1.66 5.92
C THR A 82 -4.20 1.44 4.52
N VAL A 83 -2.98 0.95 4.40
CA VAL A 83 -2.41 0.44 3.17
C VAL A 83 -2.32 -1.08 3.27
N ILE A 84 -2.83 -1.77 2.26
CA ILE A 84 -2.85 -3.23 2.20
C ILE A 84 -2.02 -3.65 1.00
N VAL A 85 -0.93 -4.36 1.25
CA VAL A 85 -0.10 -4.93 0.18
C VAL A 85 -0.25 -6.45 0.20
N THR A 86 -0.53 -7.04 -0.97
CA THR A 86 -0.54 -8.49 -1.15
C THR A 86 0.43 -8.86 -2.26
N VAL A 87 1.39 -9.71 -1.94
CA VAL A 87 2.36 -10.26 -2.89
C VAL A 87 2.04 -11.72 -3.13
N PHE A 88 1.76 -12.07 -4.38
CA PHE A 88 1.52 -13.44 -4.84
C PHE A 88 2.82 -13.95 -5.49
N ALA A 89 3.67 -14.62 -4.73
CA ALA A 89 4.86 -15.28 -5.23
C ALA A 89 4.63 -16.79 -5.33
N ARG A 90 5.42 -17.48 -6.17
CA ARG A 90 5.23 -18.92 -6.46
C ARG A 90 5.12 -19.81 -5.22
N ALA A 91 5.94 -19.55 -4.21
CA ALA A 91 6.04 -20.40 -3.01
C ALA A 91 5.27 -19.79 -1.83
N GLN A 92 4.78 -18.56 -1.93
CA GLN A 92 4.27 -17.83 -0.78
C GLN A 92 3.37 -16.68 -1.21
N THR A 93 2.17 -16.63 -0.65
CA THR A 93 1.31 -15.44 -0.70
C THR A 93 1.38 -14.74 0.63
N LYS A 94 1.64 -13.44 0.63
CA LYS A 94 1.71 -12.63 1.85
C LYS A 94 0.88 -11.38 1.69
N ARG A 95 0.04 -11.13 2.70
CA ARG A 95 -0.77 -9.92 2.84
C ARG A 95 -0.37 -9.21 4.12
N VAL A 96 -0.11 -7.92 4.03
CA VAL A 96 0.20 -7.06 5.17
C VAL A 96 -0.73 -5.86 5.14
N GLU A 97 -1.39 -5.59 6.26
CA GLU A 97 -2.16 -4.37 6.52
C GLU A 97 -1.33 -3.42 7.38
N ASP A 98 -0.97 -2.27 6.83
CA ASP A 98 -0.32 -1.19 7.55
C ASP A 98 -1.31 -0.06 7.84
N TYR A 99 -1.74 0.04 9.09
CA TYR A 99 -2.49 1.21 9.55
C TYR A 99 -1.53 2.39 9.76
N HIS A 100 -1.66 3.42 8.96
CA HIS A 100 -0.74 4.57 8.98
C HIS A 100 -0.85 5.44 10.23
N GLY A 101 -1.79 5.17 11.12
CA GLY A 101 -1.88 5.77 12.44
C GLY A 101 -0.98 5.13 13.51
N CYS A 102 -0.20 4.11 13.17
CA CYS A 102 0.76 3.48 14.08
C CYS A 102 2.05 4.30 14.17
N PHE A 103 2.53 4.56 15.40
CA PHE A 103 3.79 5.25 15.66
C PHE A 103 4.43 4.80 16.98
N GLU A 104 5.70 5.10 17.15
CA GLU A 104 6.48 4.65 18.31
C GLU A 104 6.68 5.75 19.34
N THR A 105 7.00 6.97 18.91
CA THR A 105 7.32 8.09 19.78
C THR A 105 6.22 9.16 19.78
N VAL A 106 6.30 10.09 20.72
CA VAL A 106 5.40 11.26 20.77
C VAL A 106 5.54 12.16 19.55
N GLU A 107 6.68 12.14 18.87
CA GLU A 107 6.93 12.83 17.61
C GLU A 107 6.36 12.10 16.40
N HIS A 108 5.63 11.01 16.60
CA HIS A 108 5.04 10.16 15.56
C HIS A 108 6.07 9.47 14.65
N GLU A 109 7.23 9.17 15.17
CA GLU A 109 8.23 8.34 14.47
C GLU A 109 7.80 6.87 14.44
N THR A 110 8.23 6.16 13.42
CA THR A 110 7.99 4.72 13.26
C THR A 110 9.27 3.92 13.41
N LEU A 111 9.15 2.63 13.77
CA LEU A 111 10.28 1.72 13.79
C LEU A 111 10.86 1.56 12.37
N PRO A 112 12.17 1.24 12.24
CA PRO A 112 12.81 1.06 10.93
C PRO A 112 12.12 0.07 10.02
N ALA A 113 11.54 -1.00 10.56
CA ALA A 113 10.78 -1.98 9.79
C ALA A 113 9.53 -1.36 9.14
N ILE A 114 8.82 -0.50 9.86
CA ILE A 114 7.64 0.21 9.35
C ILE A 114 8.04 1.29 8.36
N THR A 115 9.12 2.00 8.63
CA THR A 115 9.65 3.00 7.69
C THR A 115 10.02 2.36 6.35
N ARG A 116 10.65 1.18 6.36
CA ARG A 116 10.97 0.43 5.13
C ARG A 116 9.71 -0.07 4.42
N LEU A 117 8.72 -0.56 5.16
CA LEU A 117 7.44 -0.98 4.58
C LEU A 117 6.76 0.18 3.85
N ARG A 118 6.66 1.34 4.50
CA ARG A 118 6.00 2.53 3.92
C ARG A 118 6.76 3.08 2.72
N ALA A 119 8.09 3.03 2.72
CA ALA A 119 8.88 3.33 1.54
C ALA A 119 8.58 2.36 0.38
N PHE A 120 8.43 1.07 0.67
CA PHE A 120 8.06 0.06 -0.32
C PHE A 120 6.66 0.30 -0.90
N GLU A 121 5.68 0.69 -0.08
CA GLU A 121 4.34 1.07 -0.55
C GLU A 121 4.40 2.22 -1.57
N VAL A 122 5.22 3.23 -1.31
CA VAL A 122 5.46 4.36 -2.23
C VAL A 122 6.18 3.89 -3.50
N GLU A 123 7.14 2.97 -3.38
CA GLU A 123 7.83 2.38 -4.55
C GLU A 123 6.85 1.64 -5.47
N VAL A 124 5.89 0.89 -4.91
CA VAL A 124 4.84 0.23 -5.70
C VAL A 124 3.99 1.25 -6.46
N ASP A 125 3.52 2.29 -5.79
CA ASP A 125 2.77 3.38 -6.44
C ASP A 125 3.56 4.04 -7.56
N SER A 126 4.82 4.34 -7.32
CA SER A 126 5.71 4.98 -8.30
C SER A 126 5.97 4.08 -9.51
N ALA A 127 6.27 2.79 -9.27
CA ALA A 127 6.52 1.82 -10.33
C ALA A 127 5.30 1.61 -11.24
N LEU A 128 4.09 1.69 -10.68
CA LEU A 128 2.84 1.53 -11.42
C LEU A 128 2.28 2.87 -11.93
N GLY A 129 2.82 4.00 -11.48
CA GLY A 129 2.43 5.33 -11.93
C GLY A 129 1.02 5.73 -11.50
N SER A 130 0.58 5.33 -10.31
CA SER A 130 -0.77 5.56 -9.79
C SER A 130 -1.15 7.04 -9.72
N SER A 131 -0.18 7.94 -9.50
CA SER A 131 -0.40 9.38 -9.45
C SER A 131 -1.07 9.97 -10.69
N ARG A 132 -0.95 9.30 -11.84
CA ARG A 132 -1.61 9.71 -13.10
C ARG A 132 -3.14 9.55 -13.03
N TRP A 133 -3.64 8.69 -12.16
CA TRP A 133 -5.06 8.34 -12.09
C TRP A 133 -5.72 8.74 -10.79
N VAL A 134 -4.91 8.94 -9.73
CA VAL A 134 -5.43 9.37 -8.43
C VAL A 134 -5.98 10.79 -8.57
N ARG A 135 -7.23 10.97 -8.16
CA ARG A 135 -7.89 12.28 -8.07
C ARG A 135 -8.00 12.68 -6.61
N PRO A 136 -7.95 13.99 -6.29
CA PRO A 136 -8.29 14.44 -4.94
C PRO A 136 -9.68 13.93 -4.56
N ALA A 137 -9.84 13.44 -3.33
CA ALA A 137 -11.16 13.10 -2.84
C ALA A 137 -12.00 14.39 -2.80
N ASN A 138 -13.14 14.38 -3.49
CA ASN A 138 -14.09 15.49 -3.39
C ASN A 138 -14.68 15.49 -1.97
N ARG A 139 -14.42 16.57 -1.24
CA ARG A 139 -15.17 16.84 -0.01
C ARG A 139 -16.60 17.18 -0.44
N ARG A 140 -17.53 16.33 -0.08
CA ARG A 140 -18.95 16.68 -0.10
C ARG A 140 -19.32 17.41 1.17
#